data_f64fc0fe141884e684c993a227dc065b
#
_entry.id   f64fc0fe141884e684c993a227dc065b
#
_cell.length_a   1.000
_cell.length_b   1.000
_cell.length_c   1.000
_cell.angle_alpha   90.00
_cell.angle_beta   90.00
_cell.angle_gamma   90.00
#
_symmetry.space_group_name_H-M   'P 1'
#
loop_
_entity.id
_entity.type
_entity.pdbx_description
1 polymer ?
#
loop_
_entity_poly.entity_id
_entity_poly.type
_entity_poly.pdbx_seq_one_letter_code
_entity_poly.pdbx_strand_id
1 'polypeptide(L)'
;MTKIGDAKRKIHGMITGKPDNFSWVIDRKLAGSAIPTSKEEVDWAKQEGIKSIVTIREEPLEDEWLDDVNYLHVHSNDMGVPEFDDLVSSVDFIHERLVNNEPVMVHCLAGLGRTGTILACYLIKYGKMSSDDAITKIRKQRSGSIQSYSQEEIIFRFEKYVRE
;
A
#
# COMPACT_ATOMS: atom_id res chain seq x y z
N MET A 1 -12.19 10.34 9.21
CA MET A 1 -11.15 11.19 8.60
C MET A 1 -11.10 12.51 9.34
N THR A 2 -9.96 12.91 9.81
CA THR A 2 -9.85 14.19 10.48
C THR A 2 -9.25 15.21 9.50
N LYS A 3 -9.87 16.38 9.38
CA LYS A 3 -9.35 17.52 8.59
C LYS A 3 -7.90 17.85 8.95
N ILE A 4 -7.48 17.54 10.18
CA ILE A 4 -6.11 17.71 10.66
C ILE A 4 -5.13 16.77 9.95
N GLY A 5 -5.51 15.50 9.74
CA GLY A 5 -4.66 14.54 9.02
C GLY A 5 -4.47 14.92 7.55
N ASP A 6 -5.53 15.42 6.90
CA ASP A 6 -5.44 15.88 5.51
C ASP A 6 -4.54 17.11 5.40
N ALA A 7 -4.69 18.07 6.30
CA ALA A 7 -3.83 19.25 6.34
C ALA A 7 -2.35 18.87 6.56
N LYS A 8 -2.08 17.95 7.47
CA LYS A 8 -0.72 17.45 7.74
C LYS A 8 -0.08 16.87 6.46
N ARG A 9 -0.81 15.99 5.75
CA ARG A 9 -0.30 15.37 4.52
C ARG A 9 -0.01 16.40 3.43
N LYS A 10 -0.92 17.37 3.23
CA LYS A 10 -0.71 18.45 2.26
C LYS A 10 0.50 19.31 2.59
N ILE A 11 0.66 19.70 3.86
CA ILE A 11 1.80 20.50 4.32
C ILE A 11 3.09 19.70 4.12
N HIS A 12 3.12 18.42 4.49
CA HIS A 12 4.27 17.56 4.28
C HIS A 12 4.67 17.52 2.78
N GLY A 13 3.71 17.29 1.90
CA GLY A 13 3.96 17.27 0.45
C GLY A 13 4.46 18.60 -0.09
N MET A 14 3.88 19.71 0.37
CA MET A 14 4.34 21.06 -0.03
C MET A 14 5.78 21.35 0.38
N ILE A 15 6.21 20.86 1.55
CA ILE A 15 7.56 21.09 2.07
C ILE A 15 8.58 20.12 1.46
N THR A 16 8.23 18.83 1.32
CA THR A 16 9.17 17.76 0.95
C THR A 16 9.06 17.34 -0.51
N GLY A 17 7.94 17.62 -1.17
CA GLY A 17 7.64 17.13 -2.53
C GLY A 17 7.30 15.64 -2.60
N LYS A 18 7.24 14.94 -1.47
CA LYS A 18 7.00 13.48 -1.43
C LYS A 18 5.77 13.14 -0.60
N PRO A 19 5.10 12.00 -0.88
CA PRO A 19 3.97 11.55 -0.07
C PRO A 19 4.40 11.33 1.39
N ASP A 20 3.51 11.64 2.32
CA ASP A 20 3.75 11.33 3.72
C ASP A 20 3.87 9.82 3.92
N ASN A 21 4.63 9.41 4.92
CA ASN A 21 4.79 8.01 5.32
C ASN A 21 5.26 7.06 4.19
N PHE A 22 6.04 7.55 3.25
CA PHE A 22 6.66 6.71 2.23
C PHE A 22 7.85 5.95 2.81
N SER A 23 7.88 4.63 2.64
CA SER A 23 9.06 3.82 2.94
C SER A 23 9.09 2.54 2.12
N TRP A 24 10.28 2.07 1.80
CA TRP A 24 10.49 0.78 1.17
C TRP A 24 10.34 -0.36 2.18
N VAL A 25 9.49 -1.33 1.85
CA VAL A 25 9.35 -2.60 2.60
C VAL A 25 10.31 -3.64 2.05
N ILE A 26 10.46 -3.67 0.74
CA ILE A 26 11.51 -4.40 0.03
C ILE A 26 12.28 -3.35 -0.77
N ASP A 27 13.56 -3.21 -0.48
CA ASP A 27 14.39 -2.14 -1.02
C ASP A 27 14.26 -2.02 -2.55
N ARG A 28 13.92 -0.82 -3.01
CA ARG A 28 13.72 -0.44 -4.41
C ARG A 28 12.74 -1.31 -5.20
N LYS A 29 11.89 -2.05 -4.52
CA LYS A 29 10.89 -2.94 -5.15
C LYS A 29 9.47 -2.67 -4.69
N LEU A 30 9.24 -2.68 -3.38
CA LEU A 30 7.90 -2.54 -2.81
C LEU A 30 7.89 -1.52 -1.70
N ALA A 31 7.07 -0.50 -1.86
CA ALA A 31 6.92 0.60 -0.90
C ALA A 31 5.48 0.71 -0.42
N GLY A 32 5.33 1.26 0.78
CA GLY A 32 4.06 1.75 1.31
C GLY A 32 4.09 3.27 1.46
N SER A 33 2.92 3.90 1.40
CA SER A 33 2.80 5.35 1.47
C SER A 33 1.42 5.77 1.96
N ALA A 34 1.33 6.99 2.48
CA ALA A 34 0.05 7.70 2.58
C ALA A 34 -0.40 8.12 1.17
N ILE A 35 -1.63 8.61 1.06
CA ILE A 35 -2.15 9.12 -0.21
C ILE A 35 -1.27 10.26 -0.74
N PRO A 36 -0.84 10.23 -2.01
CA PRO A 36 -0.31 11.41 -2.66
C PRO A 36 -1.38 12.51 -2.71
N THR A 37 -0.98 13.74 -2.41
CA THR A 37 -1.89 14.89 -2.37
C THR A 37 -1.77 15.80 -3.59
N SER A 38 -0.84 15.49 -4.49
CA SER A 38 -0.59 16.27 -5.71
C SER A 38 0.10 15.40 -6.77
N LYS A 39 0.08 15.91 -8.01
CA LYS A 39 0.83 15.30 -9.12
C LYS A 39 2.32 15.26 -8.83
N GLU A 40 2.85 16.30 -8.21
CA GLU A 40 4.28 16.42 -7.87
C GLU A 40 4.74 15.29 -6.95
N GLU A 41 3.89 14.85 -6.02
CA GLU A 41 4.22 13.72 -5.13
C GLU A 41 4.24 12.39 -5.90
N VAL A 42 3.36 12.21 -6.88
CA VAL A 42 3.40 11.04 -7.79
C VAL A 42 4.64 11.10 -8.67
N ASP A 43 4.98 12.26 -9.21
CA ASP A 43 6.19 12.44 -10.01
C ASP A 43 7.45 12.15 -9.19
N TRP A 44 7.48 12.56 -7.92
CA TRP A 44 8.55 12.21 -7.00
C TRP A 44 8.69 10.68 -6.87
N ALA A 45 7.58 9.96 -6.67
CA ALA A 45 7.61 8.50 -6.56
C ALA A 45 8.15 7.85 -7.85
N LYS A 46 7.78 8.37 -9.02
CA LYS A 46 8.34 7.93 -10.30
C LYS A 46 9.85 8.13 -10.36
N GLN A 47 10.35 9.27 -9.88
CA GLN A 47 11.79 9.56 -9.82
C GLN A 47 12.54 8.59 -8.88
N GLU A 48 11.88 8.11 -7.83
CA GLU A 48 12.40 7.07 -6.95
C GLU A 48 12.40 5.67 -7.58
N GLY A 49 11.83 5.52 -8.75
CA GLY A 49 11.79 4.27 -9.50
C GLY A 49 10.43 3.57 -9.50
N ILE A 50 9.40 4.12 -8.83
CA ILE A 50 8.05 3.55 -8.83
C ILE A 50 7.49 3.58 -10.26
N LYS A 51 7.02 2.43 -10.73
CA LYS A 51 6.37 2.25 -12.03
C LYS A 51 4.94 1.78 -11.93
N SER A 52 4.53 1.36 -10.74
CA SER A 52 3.20 0.81 -10.49
C SER A 52 2.66 1.34 -9.18
N ILE A 53 1.37 1.67 -9.14
CA ILE A 53 0.69 2.17 -7.93
C ILE A 53 -0.57 1.34 -7.68
N VAL A 54 -0.74 0.93 -6.43
CA VAL A 54 -1.96 0.25 -5.95
C VAL A 54 -2.63 1.16 -4.91
N THR A 55 -3.84 1.57 -5.20
CA THR A 55 -4.67 2.38 -4.31
C THR A 55 -5.71 1.51 -3.62
N ILE A 56 -5.66 1.46 -2.29
CA ILE A 56 -6.63 0.72 -1.46
C ILE A 56 -7.46 1.73 -0.67
N ARG A 57 -8.51 2.22 -1.28
CA ARG A 57 -9.42 3.21 -0.67
C ARG A 57 -10.76 3.27 -1.44
N GLU A 58 -11.63 4.13 -0.94
CA GLU A 58 -12.95 4.38 -1.53
C GLU A 58 -12.84 4.94 -2.95
N GLU A 59 -11.96 5.92 -3.13
CA GLU A 59 -11.79 6.62 -4.40
C GLU A 59 -10.42 6.36 -5.02
N PRO A 60 -10.32 6.34 -6.37
CA PRO A 60 -9.02 6.27 -7.05
C PRO A 60 -8.25 7.60 -6.95
N LEU A 61 -7.01 7.57 -7.43
CA LEU A 61 -6.25 8.80 -7.70
C LEU A 61 -6.77 9.46 -8.99
N GLU A 62 -6.40 10.72 -9.15
CA GLU A 62 -6.71 11.48 -10.39
C GLU A 62 -6.00 10.84 -11.59
N ASP A 63 -6.74 10.58 -12.66
CA ASP A 63 -6.20 9.96 -13.88
C ASP A 63 -5.01 10.75 -14.46
N GLU A 64 -5.06 12.07 -14.36
CA GLU A 64 -4.03 12.98 -14.87
C GLU A 64 -2.68 12.80 -14.18
N TRP A 65 -2.64 12.19 -12.98
CA TRP A 65 -1.42 11.95 -12.24
C TRP A 65 -0.74 10.62 -12.63
N LEU A 66 -1.44 9.76 -13.37
CA LEU A 66 -1.09 8.36 -13.58
C LEU A 66 -0.48 8.06 -14.95
N ASP A 67 -0.05 9.09 -15.67
CA ASP A 67 0.62 8.92 -16.96
C ASP A 67 1.86 8.01 -16.80
N ASP A 68 1.94 6.99 -17.66
CA ASP A 68 3.03 5.99 -17.64
C ASP A 68 3.13 5.16 -16.35
N VAL A 69 2.05 5.09 -15.56
CA VAL A 69 1.99 4.27 -14.34
C VAL A 69 1.06 3.08 -14.57
N ASN A 70 1.53 1.88 -14.22
CA ASN A 70 0.63 0.73 -14.08
C ASN A 70 -0.21 0.94 -12.83
N TYR A 71 -1.53 0.92 -12.96
CA TYR A 71 -2.41 1.35 -11.89
C TYR A 71 -3.47 0.32 -11.55
N LEU A 72 -3.67 0.08 -10.27
CA LEU A 72 -4.76 -0.73 -9.75
C LEU A 72 -5.46 0.01 -8.61
N HIS A 73 -6.77 0.21 -8.75
CA HIS A 73 -7.63 0.70 -7.67
C HIS A 73 -8.43 -0.45 -7.09
N VAL A 74 -8.36 -0.62 -5.78
CA VAL A 74 -9.12 -1.61 -5.01
C VAL A 74 -9.98 -0.86 -3.99
N HIS A 75 -11.30 -1.03 -4.09
CA HIS A 75 -12.22 -0.39 -3.16
C HIS A 75 -12.07 -0.98 -1.76
N SER A 76 -11.93 -0.12 -0.77
CA SER A 76 -11.96 -0.49 0.64
C SER A 76 -12.29 0.72 1.51
N ASN A 77 -13.20 0.56 2.44
CA ASN A 77 -13.54 1.59 3.39
C ASN A 77 -12.44 1.80 4.42
N ASP A 78 -12.39 3.00 4.99
CA ASP A 78 -11.44 3.33 6.06
C ASP A 78 -11.61 2.35 7.24
N MET A 79 -10.48 1.94 7.83
CA MET A 79 -10.39 0.91 8.89
C MET A 79 -10.90 -0.48 8.48
N GLY A 80 -11.39 -0.63 7.26
CA GLY A 80 -11.88 -1.89 6.73
C GLY A 80 -10.84 -2.69 5.95
N VAL A 81 -11.37 -3.65 5.21
CA VAL A 81 -10.60 -4.54 4.33
C VAL A 81 -11.27 -4.59 2.96
N PRO A 82 -10.51 -4.84 1.88
CA PRO A 82 -11.13 -5.12 0.58
C PRO A 82 -11.87 -6.46 0.59
N GLU A 83 -12.70 -6.68 -0.41
CA GLU A 83 -13.22 -8.03 -0.66
C GLU A 83 -12.06 -9.02 -0.85
N PHE A 84 -12.26 -10.26 -0.42
CA PHE A 84 -11.16 -11.25 -0.37
C PHE A 84 -10.54 -11.52 -1.75
N ASP A 85 -11.36 -11.63 -2.78
CA ASP A 85 -10.85 -11.87 -4.14
C ASP A 85 -10.08 -10.66 -4.68
N ASP A 86 -10.48 -9.44 -4.30
CA ASP A 86 -9.75 -8.22 -4.64
C ASP A 86 -8.41 -8.15 -3.89
N LEU A 87 -8.38 -8.61 -2.65
CA LEU A 87 -7.14 -8.75 -1.89
C LEU A 87 -6.17 -9.71 -2.60
N VAL A 88 -6.63 -10.89 -2.98
CA VAL A 88 -5.82 -11.88 -3.70
C VAL A 88 -5.30 -11.29 -5.01
N SER A 89 -6.19 -10.67 -5.79
CA SER A 89 -5.83 -10.07 -7.08
C SER A 89 -4.81 -8.95 -6.93
N SER A 90 -4.94 -8.14 -5.88
CA SER A 90 -3.98 -7.04 -5.64
C SER A 90 -2.59 -7.55 -5.28
N VAL A 91 -2.51 -8.59 -4.47
CA VAL A 91 -1.23 -9.26 -4.12
C VAL A 91 -0.57 -9.86 -5.36
N ASP A 92 -1.34 -10.49 -6.23
CA ASP A 92 -0.85 -11.08 -7.47
C ASP A 92 -0.42 -10.00 -8.48
N PHE A 93 -1.17 -8.90 -8.59
CA PHE A 93 -0.76 -7.74 -9.39
C PHE A 93 0.60 -7.20 -8.95
N ILE A 94 0.81 -7.03 -7.64
CA ILE A 94 2.10 -6.56 -7.11
C ILE A 94 3.22 -7.50 -7.56
N HIS A 95 3.03 -8.81 -7.42
CA HIS A 95 4.05 -9.79 -7.80
C HIS A 95 4.37 -9.74 -9.28
N GLU A 96 3.35 -9.69 -10.13
CA GLU A 96 3.54 -9.58 -11.58
C GLU A 96 4.36 -8.34 -11.96
N ARG A 97 4.05 -7.19 -11.34
CA ARG A 97 4.83 -5.97 -11.59
C ARG A 97 6.28 -6.12 -11.15
N LEU A 98 6.52 -6.69 -9.96
CA LEU A 98 7.88 -6.88 -9.46
C LEU A 98 8.70 -7.86 -10.31
N VAL A 99 8.09 -8.92 -10.81
CA VAL A 99 8.76 -9.85 -11.74
C VAL A 99 9.17 -9.14 -13.04
N ASN A 100 8.40 -8.16 -13.49
CA ASN A 100 8.70 -7.34 -14.67
C ASN A 100 9.64 -6.15 -14.38
N ASN A 101 10.26 -6.10 -13.20
CA ASN A 101 11.12 -4.99 -12.76
C ASN A 101 10.39 -3.64 -12.75
N GLU A 102 9.14 -3.65 -12.32
CA GLU A 102 8.29 -2.47 -12.19
C GLU A 102 7.96 -2.23 -10.72
N PRO A 103 8.81 -1.50 -9.96
CA PRO A 103 8.60 -1.26 -8.53
C PRO A 103 7.23 -0.68 -8.22
N VAL A 104 6.66 -1.13 -7.11
CA VAL A 104 5.26 -0.86 -6.72
C VAL A 104 5.20 -0.04 -5.46
N MET A 105 4.34 0.98 -5.46
CA MET A 105 3.92 1.72 -4.27
C MET A 105 2.46 1.37 -3.95
N VAL A 106 2.23 0.91 -2.73
CA VAL A 106 0.88 0.64 -2.19
C VAL A 106 0.51 1.77 -1.24
N HIS A 107 -0.66 2.36 -1.42
CA HIS A 107 -1.14 3.39 -0.51
C HIS A 107 -2.64 3.26 -0.19
N CYS A 108 -3.03 3.84 0.93
CA CYS A 108 -4.42 4.08 1.28
C CYS A 108 -4.57 5.56 1.63
N LEU A 109 -5.14 5.93 2.76
CA LEU A 109 -5.19 7.34 3.20
C LEU A 109 -3.94 7.70 4.01
N ALA A 110 -3.73 7.08 5.16
CA ALA A 110 -2.58 7.31 6.04
C ALA A 110 -1.37 6.41 5.72
N GLY A 111 -1.55 5.39 4.92
CA GLY A 111 -0.50 4.42 4.60
C GLY A 111 -0.24 3.41 5.71
N LEU A 112 -1.19 3.16 6.59
CA LEU A 112 -1.02 2.31 7.77
C LEU A 112 -1.89 1.06 7.73
N GLY A 113 -3.21 1.20 7.84
CA GLY A 113 -4.13 0.07 8.04
C GLY A 113 -4.28 -0.80 6.78
N ARG A 114 -4.96 -0.28 5.78
CA ARG A 114 -5.23 -0.97 4.50
C ARG A 114 -3.93 -1.27 3.75
N THR A 115 -3.02 -0.33 3.71
CA THR A 115 -1.69 -0.49 3.10
C THR A 115 -0.92 -1.62 3.79
N GLY A 116 -0.84 -1.60 5.11
CA GLY A 116 -0.14 -2.63 5.89
C GLY A 116 -0.72 -4.03 5.69
N THR A 117 -2.04 -4.12 5.54
CA THR A 117 -2.73 -5.39 5.26
C THR A 117 -2.27 -6.01 3.95
N ILE A 118 -2.26 -5.24 2.87
CA ILE A 118 -1.80 -5.71 1.55
C ILE A 118 -0.31 -6.10 1.58
N LEU A 119 0.52 -5.27 2.20
CA LEU A 119 1.95 -5.54 2.30
C LEU A 119 2.24 -6.84 3.08
N ALA A 120 1.54 -7.07 4.19
CA ALA A 120 1.65 -8.31 4.95
C ALA A 120 1.23 -9.53 4.12
N CYS A 121 0.12 -9.45 3.41
CA CYS A 121 -0.34 -10.54 2.53
C CYS A 121 0.66 -10.84 1.42
N TYR A 122 1.28 -9.83 0.84
CA TYR A 122 2.36 -10.03 -0.14
C TYR A 122 3.53 -10.83 0.48
N LEU A 123 3.98 -10.45 1.67
CA LEU A 123 5.06 -11.15 2.36
C LEU A 123 4.70 -12.60 2.70
N ILE A 124 3.44 -12.89 2.99
CA ILE A 124 2.97 -14.25 3.23
C ILE A 124 3.08 -15.09 1.96
N LYS A 125 2.48 -14.65 0.88
CA LYS A 125 2.40 -15.44 -0.36
C LYS A 125 3.76 -15.58 -1.05
N TYR A 126 4.43 -14.48 -1.27
CA TYR A 126 5.66 -14.42 -2.06
C TYR A 126 6.92 -14.33 -1.21
N GLY A 127 6.83 -13.82 0.01
CA GLY A 127 7.92 -13.84 0.99
C GLY A 127 7.99 -15.11 1.84
N LYS A 128 6.99 -15.99 1.72
CA LYS A 128 6.91 -17.26 2.47
C LYS A 128 6.89 -17.08 4.00
N MET A 129 6.36 -15.96 4.46
CA MET A 129 6.25 -15.66 5.89
C MET A 129 4.95 -16.24 6.47
N SER A 130 4.95 -16.47 7.79
CA SER A 130 3.71 -16.65 8.55
C SER A 130 2.99 -15.31 8.70
N SER A 131 1.70 -15.34 9.05
CA SER A 131 0.94 -14.13 9.37
C SER A 131 1.59 -13.36 10.51
N ASP A 132 1.98 -14.02 11.59
CA ASP A 132 2.61 -13.38 12.74
C ASP A 132 3.92 -12.68 12.37
N ASP A 133 4.77 -13.33 11.59
CA ASP A 133 6.04 -12.76 11.15
C ASP A 133 5.83 -11.58 10.18
N ALA A 134 4.88 -11.71 9.24
CA ALA A 134 4.57 -10.64 8.30
C ALA A 134 4.03 -9.41 9.02
N ILE A 135 3.06 -9.56 9.93
CA ILE A 135 2.50 -8.48 10.74
C ILE A 135 3.60 -7.81 11.56
N THR A 136 4.42 -8.59 12.25
CA THR A 136 5.53 -8.09 13.07
C THR A 136 6.52 -7.29 12.22
N LYS A 137 6.90 -7.81 11.06
CA LYS A 137 7.83 -7.13 10.15
C LYS A 137 7.26 -5.81 9.65
N ILE A 138 6.01 -5.79 9.20
CA ILE A 138 5.37 -4.55 8.71
C ILE A 138 5.27 -3.52 9.83
N ARG A 139 4.85 -3.91 11.03
CA ARG A 139 4.76 -3.00 12.17
C ARG A 139 6.10 -2.46 12.63
N LYS A 140 7.17 -3.25 12.48
CA LYS A 140 8.53 -2.81 12.80
C LYS A 140 9.05 -1.78 11.80
N GLN A 141 8.81 -2.00 10.52
CA GLN A 141 9.27 -1.10 9.45
C GLN A 141 8.39 0.14 9.31
N ARG A 142 7.09 0.00 9.59
CA ARG A 142 6.06 1.00 9.41
C ARG A 142 5.17 1.04 10.65
N SER A 143 5.63 1.75 11.67
CA SER A 143 4.94 1.83 12.97
C SER A 143 3.49 2.28 12.83
N GLY A 144 2.58 1.63 13.53
CA GLY A 144 1.15 1.91 13.49
C GLY A 144 0.39 1.19 12.38
N SER A 145 1.04 0.31 11.63
CA SER A 145 0.41 -0.45 10.55
C SER A 145 -0.55 -1.52 11.07
N ILE A 146 -1.55 -1.86 10.23
CA ILE A 146 -2.57 -2.88 10.52
C ILE A 146 -3.35 -2.48 11.77
N GLN A 147 -4.39 -1.66 11.55
CA GLN A 147 -5.00 -0.85 12.61
C GLN A 147 -6.28 -1.44 13.20
N SER A 148 -6.89 -2.42 12.54
CA SER A 148 -8.17 -2.98 13.00
C SER A 148 -8.13 -4.49 13.13
N TYR A 149 -9.05 -5.01 13.93
CA TYR A 149 -9.24 -6.45 14.09
C TYR A 149 -9.56 -7.13 12.76
N SER A 150 -10.41 -6.52 11.94
CA SER A 150 -10.76 -7.07 10.62
C SER A 150 -9.55 -7.15 9.68
N GLN A 151 -8.61 -6.21 9.80
CA GLN A 151 -7.36 -6.24 9.03
C GLN A 151 -6.45 -7.39 9.48
N GLU A 152 -6.31 -7.63 10.77
CA GLU A 152 -5.56 -8.80 11.26
C GLU A 152 -6.24 -10.11 10.83
N GLU A 153 -7.54 -10.20 10.98
CA GLU A 153 -8.32 -11.39 10.66
C GLU A 153 -8.19 -11.79 9.18
N ILE A 154 -8.27 -10.83 8.25
CA ILE A 154 -8.14 -11.12 6.83
C ILE A 154 -6.71 -11.60 6.48
N ILE A 155 -5.69 -11.12 7.19
CA ILE A 155 -4.30 -11.57 7.01
C ILE A 155 -4.17 -13.05 7.41
N PHE A 156 -4.73 -13.47 8.55
CA PHE A 156 -4.73 -14.87 8.97
C PHE A 156 -5.53 -15.75 8.00
N ARG A 157 -6.67 -15.28 7.53
CA ARG A 157 -7.47 -15.96 6.52
C ARG A 157 -6.70 -16.11 5.20
N PHE A 158 -5.95 -15.09 4.80
CA PHE A 158 -5.12 -15.12 3.59
C PHE A 158 -3.99 -16.15 3.69
N GLU A 159 -3.31 -16.23 4.84
CA GLU A 159 -2.30 -17.27 5.07
C GLU A 159 -2.88 -18.67 4.90
N LYS A 160 -4.05 -18.92 5.49
CA LYS A 160 -4.73 -20.20 5.36
C LYS A 160 -5.04 -20.53 3.89
N TYR A 161 -5.57 -19.56 3.15
CA TYR A 161 -5.83 -19.69 1.71
C TYR A 161 -4.57 -20.02 0.92
N VAL A 162 -3.46 -19.37 1.19
CA VAL A 162 -2.18 -19.61 0.47
C VAL A 162 -1.61 -21.00 0.76
N ARG A 163 -1.87 -21.55 1.93
CA ARG A 163 -1.36 -22.87 2.35
C ARG A 163 -2.25 -24.04 1.96
N GLU A 164 -3.45 -23.77 1.53
CA GLU A 164 -4.34 -24.78 0.96
C GLU A 164 -3.96 -25.05 -0.51
#